data_33853b4ab16281a4d27e6069258d260d
#
_entry.id   33853b4ab16281a4d27e6069258d260d
#
_cell.length_a   1.000
_cell.length_b   1.000
_cell.length_c   1.000
_cell.angle_alpha   90.00
_cell.angle_beta   90.00
_cell.angle_gamma   90.00
#
_symmetry.space_group_name_H-M   'P 1'
#
loop_
_entity.id
_entity.type
_entity.pdbx_description
1 polymer ?
#
loop_
_entity_poly.entity_id
_entity_poly.type
_entity_poly.pdbx_seq_one_letter_code
_entity_poly.pdbx_strand_id
1 'polypeptide(L)'
;ITTGQYDSAIPRVSIRNVELVLKQITPPAGLVEQYAKAIQTAEGVQMDIMTYETYRNNVQSGETVSQIQIPSYNSRAKAIICLPMNNGLATTLTNDNLKTTLDNIREYQFYINGQPQPTRSVNVSSLSKTIPTASQIALWELEKSFTTCSWDVRELRLPHKNFAIARPFARYGGVYNLKDVGGCALKQEYDAPTENKLILSFVGHLRRLVVNTGGKIVEL
;
A
#
# COMPACT_ATOMS: atom_id res chain seq x y z
N ILE A 1 15.66 -8.08 -6.03
CA ILE A 1 16.86 -7.44 -6.64
C ILE A 1 16.81 -7.80 -8.11
N THR A 2 16.31 -6.88 -8.93
CA THR A 2 16.35 -7.04 -10.38
C THR A 2 17.78 -6.86 -10.85
N THR A 3 18.28 -7.80 -11.62
CA THR A 3 19.56 -7.69 -12.33
C THR A 3 19.41 -6.60 -13.41
N GLY A 4 19.43 -5.33 -12.99
CA GLY A 4 19.60 -4.22 -13.92
C GLY A 4 20.99 -4.28 -14.53
N GLN A 5 21.12 -3.87 -15.78
CA GLN A 5 22.44 -3.71 -16.42
C GLN A 5 23.30 -2.82 -15.53
N TYR A 6 24.36 -3.38 -14.99
CA TYR A 6 25.34 -2.60 -14.24
C TYR A 6 26.09 -1.70 -15.22
N ASP A 7 26.09 -0.41 -14.94
CA ASP A 7 27.06 0.48 -15.55
C ASP A 7 28.46 -0.02 -15.15
N SER A 8 29.31 -0.26 -16.12
CA SER A 8 30.69 -0.74 -15.90
C SER A 8 31.52 0.25 -15.06
N ALA A 9 31.05 1.48 -14.91
CA ALA A 9 31.66 2.51 -14.07
C ALA A 9 31.28 2.40 -12.57
N ILE A 10 30.25 1.60 -12.22
CA ILE A 10 29.86 1.43 -10.82
C ILE A 10 30.68 0.28 -10.21
N PRO A 11 31.49 0.54 -9.19
CA PRO A 11 32.20 -0.51 -8.49
C PRO A 11 31.18 -1.51 -7.89
N ARG A 12 31.58 -2.77 -7.79
CA ARG A 12 30.75 -3.84 -7.24
C ARG A 12 30.16 -3.42 -5.90
N VAL A 13 28.82 -3.45 -5.82
CA VAL A 13 28.13 -3.26 -4.54
C VAL A 13 28.21 -4.57 -3.77
N SER A 14 28.83 -4.54 -2.59
CA SER A 14 28.82 -5.67 -1.66
C SER A 14 28.11 -5.27 -0.38
N ILE A 15 27.12 -6.07 0.02
CA ILE A 15 26.47 -5.91 1.32
C ILE A 15 27.23 -6.81 2.30
N ARG A 16 27.81 -6.20 3.34
CA ARG A 16 28.55 -6.90 4.38
C ARG A 16 27.93 -6.62 5.74
N ASN A 17 28.11 -7.53 6.67
CA ASN A 17 27.64 -7.39 8.05
C ASN A 17 26.14 -7.10 8.14
N VAL A 18 25.34 -7.94 7.47
CA VAL A 18 23.88 -7.87 7.61
C VAL A 18 23.51 -8.34 9.01
N GLU A 19 22.97 -7.45 9.82
CA GLU A 19 22.54 -7.73 11.19
C GLU A 19 21.03 -7.62 11.31
N LEU A 20 20.43 -8.58 11.99
CA LEU A 20 19.03 -8.51 12.40
C LEU A 20 18.97 -8.06 13.85
N VAL A 21 18.55 -6.81 14.06
CA VAL A 21 18.36 -6.25 15.41
C VAL A 21 16.94 -6.58 15.88
N LEU A 22 16.84 -7.41 16.90
CA LEU A 22 15.56 -7.78 17.51
C LEU A 22 15.44 -7.15 18.91
N LYS A 23 14.28 -6.54 19.16
CA LYS A 23 13.92 -6.12 20.52
C LYS A 23 13.31 -7.32 21.26
N GLN A 24 14.06 -7.88 22.17
CA GLN A 24 13.58 -8.96 23.05
C GLN A 24 12.92 -8.36 24.29
N ILE A 25 11.73 -8.83 24.59
CA ILE A 25 11.00 -8.45 25.81
C ILE A 25 10.89 -9.71 26.66
N THR A 26 11.36 -9.66 27.91
CA THR A 26 11.14 -10.73 28.88
C THR A 26 9.91 -10.41 29.70
N PRO A 27 8.79 -11.12 29.48
CA PRO A 27 7.56 -10.86 30.23
C PRO A 27 7.69 -11.34 31.68
N PRO A 28 6.88 -10.79 32.62
CA PRO A 28 6.78 -11.31 33.98
C PRO A 28 6.32 -12.76 33.99
N ALA A 29 6.75 -13.55 35.00
CA ALA A 29 6.46 -14.97 35.09
C ALA A 29 4.95 -15.29 35.04
N GLY A 30 4.11 -14.52 35.71
CA GLY A 30 2.66 -14.71 35.68
C GLY A 30 2.03 -14.53 34.28
N LEU A 31 2.62 -13.67 33.44
CA LEU A 31 2.18 -13.51 32.06
C LEU A 31 2.61 -14.72 31.19
N VAL A 32 3.81 -15.25 31.44
CA VAL A 32 4.28 -16.47 30.76
C VAL A 32 3.37 -17.64 31.04
N GLU A 33 2.93 -17.82 32.31
CA GLU A 33 1.99 -18.87 32.69
C GLU A 33 0.62 -18.70 32.01
N GLN A 34 0.13 -17.48 31.93
CA GLN A 34 -1.14 -17.19 31.22
C GLN A 34 -1.05 -17.54 29.73
N TYR A 35 0.04 -17.19 29.08
CA TYR A 35 0.29 -17.57 27.67
C TYR A 35 0.40 -19.08 27.51
N ALA A 36 1.14 -19.75 28.42
CA ALA A 36 1.27 -21.19 28.36
C ALA A 36 -0.10 -21.93 28.52
N LYS A 37 -0.95 -21.42 29.40
CA LYS A 37 -2.33 -21.93 29.55
C LYS A 37 -3.19 -21.65 28.31
N ALA A 38 -3.09 -20.44 27.74
CA ALA A 38 -3.84 -20.06 26.53
C ALA A 38 -3.44 -20.90 25.31
N ILE A 39 -2.14 -21.18 25.14
CA ILE A 39 -1.64 -22.05 24.07
C ILE A 39 -2.21 -23.49 24.20
N GLN A 40 -2.50 -23.96 25.40
CA GLN A 40 -3.06 -25.27 25.64
C GLN A 40 -4.57 -25.38 25.36
N THR A 41 -5.25 -24.25 25.17
CA THR A 41 -6.67 -24.26 24.79
C THR A 41 -6.82 -24.57 23.29
N ALA A 42 -8.01 -25.06 22.92
CA ALA A 42 -8.33 -25.34 21.51
C ALA A 42 -8.25 -24.12 20.62
N GLU A 43 -8.48 -22.93 21.18
CA GLU A 43 -8.44 -21.66 20.45
C GLU A 43 -7.01 -21.13 20.29
N GLY A 44 -6.08 -21.54 21.15
CA GLY A 44 -4.70 -21.07 21.13
C GLY A 44 -4.55 -19.55 21.42
N VAL A 45 -3.36 -19.04 21.19
CA VAL A 45 -3.08 -17.60 21.25
C VAL A 45 -3.26 -17.02 19.86
N GLN A 46 -4.18 -16.06 19.73
CA GLN A 46 -4.49 -15.39 18.47
C GLN A 46 -3.76 -14.04 18.41
N MET A 47 -3.11 -13.78 17.28
CA MET A 47 -2.45 -12.50 17.00
C MET A 47 -2.86 -12.00 15.61
N ASP A 48 -3.28 -10.76 15.55
CA ASP A 48 -3.53 -10.10 14.27
C ASP A 48 -2.27 -9.33 13.85
N ILE A 49 -1.75 -9.65 12.67
CA ILE A 49 -0.61 -8.96 12.09
C ILE A 49 -1.03 -8.19 10.83
N MET A 50 -0.42 -7.02 10.62
CA MET A 50 -0.61 -6.26 9.40
C MET A 50 0.28 -6.82 8.30
N THR A 51 -0.32 -7.16 7.16
CA THR A 51 0.39 -7.61 5.96
C THR A 51 -0.11 -6.87 4.73
N TYR A 52 0.57 -7.04 3.60
CA TYR A 52 0.25 -6.35 2.36
C TYR A 52 0.22 -7.32 1.19
N GLU A 53 -0.81 -7.23 0.37
CA GLU A 53 -0.82 -7.77 -0.98
C GLU A 53 -0.40 -6.71 -1.97
N THR A 54 0.43 -7.08 -2.94
CA THR A 54 0.94 -6.17 -3.96
C THR A 54 0.41 -6.56 -5.33
N TYR A 55 -0.15 -5.58 -6.03
CA TYR A 55 -0.62 -5.70 -7.40
C TYR A 55 0.16 -4.77 -8.31
N ARG A 56 0.43 -5.23 -9.51
CA ARG A 56 1.16 -4.47 -10.51
C ARG A 56 0.29 -4.32 -11.76
N ASN A 57 0.00 -3.08 -12.12
CA ASN A 57 -0.79 -2.75 -13.30
C ASN A 57 -0.02 -1.76 -14.18
N ASN A 58 -0.09 -1.94 -15.49
CA ASN A 58 0.48 -1.01 -16.45
C ASN A 58 -0.63 -0.16 -17.06
N VAL A 59 -0.37 1.13 -17.22
CA VAL A 59 -1.17 2.07 -18.00
C VAL A 59 -0.38 2.40 -19.25
N GLN A 60 -1.00 2.25 -20.41
CA GLN A 60 -0.33 2.47 -21.68
C GLN A 60 -0.21 3.97 -22.00
N SER A 61 0.79 4.30 -22.81
CA SER A 61 0.95 5.65 -23.34
C SER A 61 -0.23 6.04 -24.21
N GLY A 62 -0.64 7.31 -24.12
CA GLY A 62 -1.72 7.87 -24.92
C GLY A 62 -3.09 7.83 -24.25
N GLU A 63 -3.24 7.18 -23.12
CA GLU A 63 -4.50 7.15 -22.39
C GLU A 63 -4.79 8.48 -21.69
N THR A 64 -6.03 8.94 -21.78
CA THR A 64 -6.57 10.09 -21.02
C THR A 64 -7.41 9.64 -19.83
N VAL A 65 -7.83 8.38 -19.83
CA VAL A 65 -8.56 7.72 -18.74
C VAL A 65 -8.05 6.31 -18.61
N SER A 66 -7.69 5.90 -17.40
CA SER A 66 -7.34 4.50 -17.10
C SER A 66 -8.21 3.95 -15.99
N GLN A 67 -8.52 2.67 -16.07
CA GLN A 67 -9.19 1.95 -14.99
C GLN A 67 -8.46 0.62 -14.76
N ILE A 68 -7.91 0.47 -13.59
CA ILE A 68 -7.19 -0.73 -13.17
C ILE A 68 -7.99 -1.52 -12.16
N GLN A 69 -7.98 -2.84 -12.30
CA GLN A 69 -8.61 -3.75 -11.36
C GLN A 69 -7.58 -4.23 -10.34
N ILE A 70 -7.99 -4.30 -9.08
CA ILE A 70 -7.20 -4.75 -7.96
C ILE A 70 -7.98 -5.88 -7.29
N PRO A 71 -7.79 -7.13 -7.77
CA PRO A 71 -8.61 -8.28 -7.37
C PRO A 71 -8.18 -8.83 -6.02
N SER A 72 -8.34 -8.05 -4.96
CA SER A 72 -8.02 -8.48 -3.60
C SER A 72 -9.15 -9.33 -3.02
N TYR A 73 -8.79 -10.49 -2.48
CA TYR A 73 -9.72 -11.42 -1.84
C TYR A 73 -9.61 -11.41 -0.31
N ASN A 74 -9.08 -10.35 0.25
CA ASN A 74 -8.90 -10.22 1.69
C ASN A 74 -10.21 -9.87 2.40
N SER A 75 -10.59 -10.66 3.40
CA SER A 75 -11.77 -10.42 4.22
C SER A 75 -11.57 -9.33 5.28
N ARG A 76 -10.33 -8.94 5.55
CA ARG A 76 -9.97 -8.01 6.63
C ARG A 76 -9.07 -6.87 6.14
N ALA A 77 -9.45 -6.30 4.97
CA ALA A 77 -8.72 -5.18 4.38
C ALA A 77 -8.85 -3.90 5.22
N LYS A 78 -7.78 -3.14 5.30
CA LYS A 78 -7.68 -1.88 6.05
C LYS A 78 -7.64 -0.67 5.13
N ALA A 79 -6.74 -0.69 4.18
CA ALA A 79 -6.55 0.41 3.24
C ALA A 79 -5.90 -0.08 1.95
N ILE A 80 -6.01 0.73 0.91
CA ILE A 80 -5.26 0.58 -0.32
C ILE A 80 -4.38 1.80 -0.54
N ILE A 81 -3.14 1.55 -0.99
CA ILE A 81 -2.16 2.57 -1.34
C ILE A 81 -1.64 2.25 -2.74
N CYS A 82 -1.77 3.19 -3.66
CA CYS A 82 -1.34 3.05 -5.04
C CYS A 82 -0.23 4.06 -5.34
N LEU A 83 0.87 3.55 -5.88
CA LEU A 83 2.05 4.33 -6.23
C LEU A 83 2.17 4.39 -7.76
N PRO A 84 1.79 5.51 -8.40
CA PRO A 84 2.01 5.71 -9.82
C PRO A 84 3.49 6.02 -10.08
N MET A 85 4.08 5.27 -11.00
CA MET A 85 5.50 5.38 -11.38
C MET A 85 5.61 5.50 -12.90
N ASN A 86 6.63 6.17 -13.39
CA ASN A 86 6.91 6.19 -14.82
C ASN A 86 7.61 4.89 -15.24
N ASN A 87 6.95 4.09 -16.09
CA ASN A 87 7.46 2.78 -16.50
C ASN A 87 8.57 2.89 -17.57
N GLY A 88 8.57 3.95 -18.37
CA GLY A 88 9.57 4.15 -19.44
C GLY A 88 10.99 4.33 -18.93
N LEU A 89 11.13 4.76 -17.68
CA LEU A 89 12.43 5.00 -17.04
C LEU A 89 12.88 3.83 -16.14
N ALA A 90 12.04 2.81 -15.95
CA ALA A 90 12.32 1.73 -14.99
C ALA A 90 13.55 0.85 -15.37
N THR A 91 14.02 0.94 -16.61
CA THR A 91 15.17 0.18 -17.12
C THR A 91 16.46 1.00 -17.18
N THR A 92 16.42 2.29 -16.86
CA THR A 92 17.60 3.16 -16.91
C THR A 92 18.23 3.27 -15.52
N LEU A 93 19.54 3.15 -15.45
CA LEU A 93 20.32 3.28 -14.19
C LEU A 93 20.20 4.68 -13.54
N THR A 94 19.84 5.66 -14.34
CA THR A 94 19.65 7.07 -13.89
C THR A 94 18.27 7.29 -13.28
N ASN A 95 17.36 6.33 -13.36
CA ASN A 95 16.02 6.46 -12.82
C ASN A 95 16.00 6.07 -11.35
N ASP A 96 15.45 6.94 -10.53
CA ASP A 96 15.13 6.63 -9.16
C ASP A 96 13.80 5.86 -9.11
N ASN A 97 13.88 4.53 -9.09
CA ASN A 97 12.71 3.65 -9.07
C ASN A 97 11.86 3.78 -7.81
N LEU A 98 12.28 4.58 -6.84
CA LEU A 98 11.51 4.90 -5.65
C LEU A 98 10.68 6.18 -5.82
N LYS A 99 10.88 6.93 -6.90
CA LYS A 99 10.09 8.12 -7.18
C LYS A 99 8.75 7.76 -7.79
N THR A 100 7.71 8.16 -7.12
CA THR A 100 6.35 8.18 -7.65
C THR A 100 6.06 9.53 -8.31
N THR A 101 5.11 9.57 -9.23
CA THR A 101 4.80 10.80 -9.97
C THR A 101 3.31 11.09 -9.98
N LEU A 102 2.98 12.36 -9.80
CA LEU A 102 1.62 12.85 -10.05
C LEU A 102 1.30 12.89 -11.54
N ASP A 103 2.25 13.31 -12.32
CA ASP A 103 2.32 13.34 -13.77
C ASP A 103 0.95 13.35 -14.48
N ASN A 104 0.43 14.51 -14.73
CA ASN A 104 -0.84 14.76 -15.43
C ASN A 104 -2.10 14.10 -14.87
N ILE A 105 -2.06 13.42 -13.72
CA ILE A 105 -3.28 12.92 -13.09
C ILE A 105 -4.12 14.13 -12.68
N ARG A 106 -5.32 14.25 -13.27
CA ARG A 106 -6.29 15.30 -12.96
C ARG A 106 -7.10 14.90 -11.73
N GLU A 107 -7.65 13.70 -11.77
CA GLU A 107 -8.47 13.19 -10.69
C GLU A 107 -8.40 11.66 -10.62
N TYR A 108 -8.76 11.12 -9.46
CA TYR A 108 -8.90 9.69 -9.27
C TYR A 108 -10.17 9.33 -8.50
N GLN A 109 -10.64 8.10 -8.70
CA GLN A 109 -11.80 7.54 -8.06
C GLN A 109 -11.61 6.06 -7.79
N PHE A 110 -11.82 5.62 -6.56
CA PHE A 110 -11.94 4.19 -6.28
C PHE A 110 -13.37 3.71 -6.48
N TYR A 111 -13.50 2.46 -6.89
CA TYR A 111 -14.77 1.75 -6.98
C TYR A 111 -14.68 0.47 -6.16
N ILE A 112 -15.62 0.29 -5.24
CA ILE A 112 -15.73 -0.90 -4.41
C ILE A 112 -17.14 -1.44 -4.59
N ASN A 113 -17.28 -2.68 -5.01
CA ASN A 113 -18.57 -3.26 -5.37
C ASN A 113 -19.35 -2.40 -6.40
N GLY A 114 -18.64 -1.87 -7.39
CA GLY A 114 -19.22 -0.99 -8.41
C GLY A 114 -19.62 0.40 -7.93
N GLN A 115 -19.49 0.70 -6.64
CA GLN A 115 -19.85 1.99 -6.07
C GLN A 115 -18.61 2.90 -5.94
N PRO A 116 -18.72 4.19 -6.37
CA PRO A 116 -17.62 5.13 -6.23
C PRO A 116 -17.36 5.47 -4.75
N GLN A 117 -16.08 5.45 -4.37
CA GLN A 117 -15.63 5.80 -3.02
C GLN A 117 -14.34 6.65 -3.08
N PRO A 118 -14.36 7.89 -2.61
CA PRO A 118 -15.52 8.64 -2.10
C PRO A 118 -16.60 8.84 -3.18
N THR A 119 -17.76 9.38 -2.82
CA THR A 119 -18.88 9.61 -3.76
C THR A 119 -18.53 10.57 -4.90
N ARG A 120 -17.51 11.39 -4.73
CA ARG A 120 -16.96 12.28 -5.75
C ARG A 120 -15.50 11.94 -6.00
N SER A 121 -15.05 12.10 -7.24
CA SER A 121 -13.63 11.97 -7.58
C SER A 121 -12.77 12.95 -6.79
N VAL A 122 -11.55 12.52 -6.48
CA VAL A 122 -10.56 13.37 -5.80
C VAL A 122 -9.74 14.08 -6.85
N ASN A 123 -9.92 15.39 -6.94
CA ASN A 123 -9.17 16.23 -7.88
C ASN A 123 -7.76 16.49 -7.35
N VAL A 124 -6.76 16.20 -8.18
CA VAL A 124 -5.34 16.40 -7.88
C VAL A 124 -4.62 17.10 -9.04
N SER A 125 -5.36 17.83 -9.87
CA SER A 125 -4.87 18.44 -11.12
C SER A 125 -3.49 19.06 -10.98
N SER A 126 -2.59 18.68 -11.86
CA SER A 126 -1.24 19.22 -11.96
C SER A 126 -1.22 20.69 -12.41
N LEU A 127 -2.28 21.13 -13.09
CA LEU A 127 -2.42 22.51 -13.54
C LEU A 127 -2.76 23.46 -12.40
N SER A 128 -3.32 22.94 -11.33
CA SER A 128 -3.66 23.71 -10.13
C SER A 128 -2.51 23.78 -9.12
N LYS A 129 -1.31 24.17 -9.58
CA LYS A 129 -0.14 24.37 -8.70
C LYS A 129 -0.39 25.38 -7.57
N THR A 130 -1.44 26.15 -7.67
CA THR A 130 -1.77 27.28 -6.78
C THR A 130 -2.92 27.00 -5.81
N ILE A 131 -3.65 25.87 -5.95
CA ILE A 131 -4.78 25.59 -5.07
C ILE A 131 -4.42 24.43 -4.11
N PRO A 132 -4.04 24.73 -2.86
CA PRO A 132 -3.75 23.71 -1.87
C PRO A 132 -4.95 22.79 -1.53
N THR A 133 -6.17 23.26 -1.76
CA THR A 133 -7.41 22.60 -1.36
C THR A 133 -7.69 21.30 -2.09
N ALA A 134 -7.36 21.17 -3.36
CA ALA A 134 -7.60 19.95 -4.13
C ALA A 134 -6.69 18.79 -3.66
N SER A 135 -5.47 19.10 -3.27
CA SER A 135 -4.52 18.10 -2.75
C SER A 135 -4.75 17.75 -1.27
N GLN A 136 -5.51 18.55 -0.52
CA GLN A 136 -5.77 18.31 0.90
C GLN A 136 -6.59 17.05 1.14
N ILE A 137 -7.59 16.77 0.29
CA ILE A 137 -8.39 15.53 0.42
C ILE A 137 -7.52 14.32 0.14
N ALA A 138 -6.70 14.35 -0.91
CA ALA A 138 -5.77 13.28 -1.22
C ALA A 138 -4.77 13.04 -0.08
N LEU A 139 -4.24 14.11 0.49
CA LEU A 139 -3.33 14.06 1.64
C LEU A 139 -4.02 13.46 2.87
N TRP A 140 -5.24 13.88 3.15
CA TRP A 140 -6.03 13.35 4.26
C TRP A 140 -6.34 11.85 4.09
N GLU A 141 -6.73 11.42 2.89
CA GLU A 141 -6.97 10.00 2.61
C GLU A 141 -5.70 9.17 2.75
N LEU A 142 -4.57 9.71 2.31
CA LEU A 142 -3.27 9.07 2.45
C LEU A 142 -2.86 8.94 3.92
N GLU A 143 -2.97 10.01 4.70
CA GLU A 143 -2.69 10.01 6.14
C GLU A 143 -3.56 8.98 6.88
N LYS A 144 -4.86 8.96 6.59
CA LYS A 144 -5.79 7.99 7.19
C LYS A 144 -5.46 6.57 6.79
N SER A 145 -5.07 6.33 5.55
CA SER A 145 -4.69 5.00 5.07
C SER A 145 -3.45 4.49 5.79
N PHE A 146 -2.42 5.32 5.93
CA PHE A 146 -1.21 4.95 6.67
C PHE A 146 -1.49 4.71 8.15
N THR A 147 -2.23 5.61 8.81
CA THR A 147 -2.62 5.44 10.22
C THR A 147 -3.42 4.16 10.42
N THR A 148 -4.35 3.84 9.51
CA THR A 148 -5.15 2.62 9.57
C THR A 148 -4.30 1.36 9.39
N CYS A 149 -3.20 1.45 8.66
CA CYS A 149 -2.21 0.40 8.50
C CYS A 149 -1.11 0.41 9.59
N SER A 150 -1.29 1.16 10.66
CA SER A 150 -0.34 1.29 11.77
C SER A 150 1.04 1.84 11.36
N TRP A 151 1.07 2.67 10.32
CA TRP A 151 2.26 3.40 9.94
C TRP A 151 2.27 4.76 10.62
N ASP A 152 3.40 5.08 11.25
CA ASP A 152 3.64 6.40 11.82
C ASP A 152 4.07 7.37 10.70
N VAL A 153 3.21 8.31 10.42
CA VAL A 153 3.46 9.31 9.39
C VAL A 153 3.74 10.64 10.06
N ARG A 154 5.01 10.95 10.24
CA ARG A 154 5.42 12.19 10.90
C ARG A 154 5.37 13.42 10.00
N GLU A 155 5.58 13.24 8.70
CA GLU A 155 5.54 14.32 7.72
C GLU A 155 5.05 13.82 6.36
N LEU A 156 3.75 13.94 6.10
CA LEU A 156 3.21 13.74 4.76
C LEU A 156 3.26 15.07 4.01
N ARG A 157 4.21 15.17 3.11
CA ARG A 157 4.15 16.14 2.02
C ARG A 157 3.89 15.37 0.74
N LEU A 158 2.89 15.79 -0.03
CA LEU A 158 2.68 15.29 -1.38
C LEU A 158 3.39 16.21 -2.39
N PRO A 159 4.72 16.15 -2.51
CA PRO A 159 5.40 16.84 -3.59
C PRO A 159 5.09 16.12 -4.90
N HIS A 160 5.17 16.80 -6.02
CA HIS A 160 4.97 16.22 -7.35
C HIS A 160 5.82 14.96 -7.62
N LYS A 161 6.89 14.77 -6.88
CA LYS A 161 7.87 13.67 -7.06
C LYS A 161 7.66 12.46 -6.13
N ASN A 162 6.72 12.52 -5.18
CA ASN A 162 6.44 11.41 -4.25
C ASN A 162 4.94 11.29 -4.03
N PHE A 163 4.20 11.30 -5.13
CA PHE A 163 2.75 11.25 -5.09
C PHE A 163 2.26 9.82 -4.84
N ALA A 164 1.29 9.67 -3.96
CA ALA A 164 0.61 8.42 -3.72
C ALA A 164 -0.91 8.64 -3.69
N ILE A 165 -1.65 7.67 -4.19
CA ILE A 165 -3.10 7.62 -4.13
C ILE A 165 -3.46 6.60 -3.07
N ALA A 166 -4.30 6.96 -2.12
CA ALA A 166 -4.68 6.03 -1.08
C ALA A 166 -6.15 6.16 -0.69
N ARG A 167 -6.69 5.08 -0.14
CA ARG A 167 -8.05 5.05 0.40
C ARG A 167 -8.11 4.13 1.61
N PRO A 168 -8.55 4.60 2.79
CA PRO A 168 -8.90 3.74 3.90
C PRO A 168 -10.27 3.09 3.62
N PHE A 169 -10.38 1.78 3.79
CA PHE A 169 -11.64 1.07 3.59
C PHE A 169 -12.59 1.22 4.78
N ALA A 170 -12.05 1.34 5.98
CA ALA A 170 -12.82 1.43 7.20
C ALA A 170 -12.56 2.75 7.93
N ARG A 171 -13.63 3.48 8.28
CA ARG A 171 -13.51 4.82 8.88
C ARG A 171 -13.02 4.82 10.32
N TYR A 172 -13.18 3.84 11.12
CA TYR A 172 -12.90 3.88 12.56
C TYR A 172 -12.11 2.66 13.04
N GLY A 173 -11.05 2.32 12.35
CA GLY A 173 -10.19 1.21 12.75
C GLY A 173 -10.75 -0.19 12.44
N GLY A 174 -11.94 -0.27 11.84
CA GLY A 174 -12.54 -1.51 11.40
C GLY A 174 -11.78 -2.20 10.26
N VAL A 175 -12.34 -3.25 9.73
CA VAL A 175 -11.89 -3.96 8.54
C VAL A 175 -13.00 -4.00 7.50
N TYR A 176 -12.63 -4.14 6.23
CA TYR A 176 -13.55 -4.26 5.13
C TYR A 176 -13.34 -5.61 4.42
N ASN A 177 -14.43 -6.29 4.08
CA ASN A 177 -14.37 -7.56 3.38
C ASN A 177 -14.34 -7.32 1.86
N LEU A 178 -13.17 -7.37 1.25
CA LEU A 178 -12.98 -7.26 -0.20
C LEU A 178 -13.26 -8.58 -0.92
N LYS A 179 -13.23 -9.72 -0.22
CA LYS A 179 -13.47 -11.04 -0.81
C LYS A 179 -14.86 -11.15 -1.41
N ASP A 180 -15.88 -10.64 -0.70
CA ASP A 180 -17.28 -10.76 -1.12
C ASP A 180 -17.62 -9.82 -2.29
N VAL A 181 -16.80 -8.81 -2.52
CA VAL A 181 -17.02 -7.80 -3.58
C VAL A 181 -16.04 -7.92 -4.75
N GLY A 182 -15.17 -8.94 -4.72
CA GLY A 182 -14.22 -9.19 -5.83
C GLY A 182 -13.09 -8.18 -5.94
N GLY A 183 -12.75 -7.48 -4.85
CA GLY A 183 -11.70 -6.47 -4.83
C GLY A 183 -12.20 -5.05 -5.07
N CYS A 184 -11.34 -4.22 -5.63
CA CYS A 184 -11.65 -2.83 -5.96
C CYS A 184 -11.04 -2.42 -7.31
N ALA A 185 -11.48 -1.29 -7.84
CA ALA A 185 -10.91 -0.68 -9.03
C ALA A 185 -10.46 0.75 -8.73
N LEU A 186 -9.42 1.20 -9.40
CA LEU A 186 -8.96 2.58 -9.41
C LEU A 186 -9.11 3.15 -10.82
N LYS A 187 -9.94 4.18 -10.95
CA LYS A 187 -10.05 5.00 -12.15
C LYS A 187 -9.20 6.24 -11.98
N GLN A 188 -8.45 6.59 -13.00
CA GLN A 188 -7.64 7.82 -13.07
C GLN A 188 -7.98 8.55 -14.36
N GLU A 189 -8.09 9.87 -14.27
CA GLU A 189 -8.25 10.76 -15.42
C GLU A 189 -7.03 11.69 -15.49
N TYR A 190 -6.59 11.97 -16.71
CA TYR A 190 -5.37 12.73 -16.97
C TYR A 190 -5.68 14.02 -17.72
N ASP A 191 -4.96 15.11 -17.44
CA ASP A 191 -5.08 16.40 -18.12
C ASP A 191 -4.56 16.34 -19.57
N ALA A 192 -3.67 15.40 -19.86
CA ALA A 192 -3.10 15.18 -21.18
C ALA A 192 -2.85 13.68 -21.37
N PRO A 193 -2.67 13.18 -22.60
CA PRO A 193 -2.30 11.80 -22.84
C PRO A 193 -1.09 11.41 -21.98
N THR A 194 -1.22 10.29 -21.25
CA THR A 194 -0.20 9.85 -20.32
C THR A 194 0.99 9.20 -21.02
N GLU A 195 2.13 9.15 -20.37
CA GLU A 195 3.22 8.26 -20.70
C GLU A 195 2.94 6.85 -20.13
N ASN A 196 3.76 5.87 -20.52
CA ASN A 196 3.68 4.53 -19.92
C ASN A 196 3.89 4.61 -18.40
N LYS A 197 2.90 4.16 -17.64
CA LYS A 197 2.95 4.14 -16.17
C LYS A 197 2.87 2.73 -15.63
N LEU A 198 3.54 2.54 -14.53
CA LEU A 198 3.39 1.39 -13.65
C LEU A 198 2.67 1.85 -12.39
N ILE A 199 1.55 1.21 -12.06
CA ILE A 199 0.83 1.44 -10.80
C ILE A 199 1.09 0.25 -9.89
N LEU A 200 1.83 0.47 -8.81
CA LEU A 200 1.98 -0.49 -7.73
C LEU A 200 0.90 -0.24 -6.69
N SER A 201 0.04 -1.23 -6.48
CA SER A 201 -1.05 -1.13 -5.51
C SER A 201 -0.81 -2.09 -4.36
N PHE A 202 -0.86 -1.56 -3.14
CA PHE A 202 -0.67 -2.30 -1.90
C PHE A 202 -1.98 -2.31 -1.13
N VAL A 203 -2.54 -3.50 -0.92
CA VAL A 203 -3.72 -3.68 -0.06
C VAL A 203 -3.25 -4.13 1.31
N GLY A 204 -3.32 -3.22 2.27
CA GLY A 204 -3.05 -3.52 3.68
C GLY A 204 -4.21 -4.28 4.30
N HIS A 205 -3.93 -5.42 4.93
CA HIS A 205 -4.94 -6.27 5.56
C HIS A 205 -4.40 -6.93 6.83
N LEU A 206 -5.32 -7.35 7.68
CA LEU A 206 -4.98 -8.13 8.87
C LEU A 206 -5.02 -9.61 8.57
N ARG A 207 -3.95 -10.31 8.92
CA ARG A 207 -3.89 -11.76 9.01
C ARG A 207 -3.95 -12.20 10.46
N ARG A 208 -4.71 -13.23 10.72
CA ARG A 208 -4.77 -13.84 12.04
C ARG A 208 -3.85 -15.04 12.11
N LEU A 209 -2.91 -14.99 13.02
CA LEU A 209 -2.06 -16.12 13.37
C LEU A 209 -2.59 -16.75 14.65
N VAL A 210 -2.68 -18.07 14.67
CA VAL A 210 -3.06 -18.85 15.85
C VAL A 210 -1.90 -19.74 16.23
N VAL A 211 -1.40 -19.58 17.45
CA VAL A 211 -0.36 -20.45 18.03
C VAL A 211 -1.02 -21.42 18.99
N ASN A 212 -0.97 -22.70 18.68
CA ASN A 212 -1.53 -23.78 19.50
C ASN A 212 -0.46 -24.76 20.00
N THR A 213 -0.88 -25.74 20.81
CA THR A 213 -0.01 -26.77 21.44
C THR A 213 0.87 -27.58 20.48
N GLY A 214 0.57 -27.59 19.19
CA GLY A 214 1.40 -28.26 18.19
C GLY A 214 2.56 -27.41 17.68
N GLY A 215 2.73 -26.17 18.18
CA GLY A 215 3.68 -25.20 17.61
C GLY A 215 3.35 -24.82 16.18
N LYS A 216 2.19 -25.23 15.69
CA LYS A 216 1.72 -24.88 14.35
C LYS A 216 1.16 -23.46 14.37
N ILE A 217 1.73 -22.62 13.54
CA ILE A 217 1.11 -21.35 13.20
C ILE A 217 0.08 -21.65 12.13
N VAL A 218 -1.19 -21.55 12.49
CA VAL A 218 -2.30 -21.67 11.54
C VAL A 218 -2.71 -20.26 11.13
N GLU A 219 -2.71 -20.03 9.84
CA GLU A 219 -3.25 -18.81 9.25
C GLU A 219 -4.76 -19.02 9.03
N LEU A 220 -5.59 -18.12 9.60
CA LEU A 220 -7.04 -18.10 9.45
C LEU A 220 -7.47 -16.90 8.61
#